data_8a205ba4ae26a734a085fd1fba8c6171
#
_entry.id   8a205ba4ae26a734a085fd1fba8c6171
#
_cell.length_a   1.000
_cell.length_b   1.000
_cell.length_c   1.000
_cell.angle_alpha   90.00
_cell.angle_beta   90.00
_cell.angle_gamma   90.00
#
_symmetry.space_group_name_H-M   'P 1'
#
loop_
_entity.id
_entity.type
_entity.pdbx_description
1 polymer ?
#
loop_
_entity_poly.entity_id
_entity_poly.type
_entity_poly.pdbx_seq_one_letter_code
_entity_poly.pdbx_strand_id
1 'polypeptide(L)' 'MGREEQRQAMRAMREGLIAELEALYQRAFERIGTDALGEGAVARLTQLLLRSREAAITPLQEEIEAPLITRAPGEPTP' A
#
# COMPACT_ATOMS: atom_id res chain seq x y z
N MET A 1 -12.75 4.32 -26.80
CA MET A 1 -12.18 4.10 -25.49
C MET A 1 -10.94 3.24 -25.59
N GLY A 2 -9.82 3.78 -25.30
CA GLY A 2 -8.59 3.08 -25.53
C GLY A 2 -8.06 2.43 -24.29
N ARG A 3 -7.12 1.53 -24.51
CA ARG A 3 -6.41 0.93 -23.39
C ARG A 3 -5.65 1.96 -22.58
N GLU A 4 -5.21 3.00 -23.28
CA GLU A 4 -4.46 4.05 -22.62
C GLU A 4 -5.30 4.73 -21.56
N GLU A 5 -6.56 4.99 -21.89
CA GLU A 5 -7.45 5.62 -20.93
C GLU A 5 -7.71 4.73 -19.74
N GLN A 6 -7.90 3.42 -20.00
CA GLN A 6 -8.09 2.48 -18.92
C GLN A 6 -6.85 2.40 -18.03
N ARG A 7 -5.68 2.40 -18.67
CA ARG A 7 -4.44 2.31 -17.93
C ARG A 7 -4.25 3.53 -17.03
N GLN A 8 -4.57 4.69 -17.57
CA GLN A 8 -4.45 5.91 -16.79
C GLN A 8 -5.45 5.92 -15.64
N ALA A 9 -6.67 5.46 -15.89
CA ALA A 9 -7.67 5.39 -14.83
C ALA A 9 -7.25 4.42 -13.74
N MET A 10 -6.69 3.28 -14.11
CA MET A 10 -6.21 2.31 -13.14
C MET A 10 -5.08 2.89 -12.31
N ARG A 11 -4.16 3.57 -12.96
CA ARG A 11 -3.05 4.18 -12.25
C ARG A 11 -3.54 5.23 -11.27
N ALA A 12 -4.45 6.08 -11.72
CA ALA A 12 -4.98 7.11 -10.84
C ALA A 12 -5.69 6.51 -9.64
N MET A 13 -6.43 5.44 -9.88
CA MET A 13 -7.13 4.76 -8.78
C MET A 13 -6.14 4.19 -7.78
N ARG A 14 -5.11 3.52 -8.26
CA ARG A 14 -4.13 2.94 -7.35
C ARG A 14 -3.40 4.01 -6.56
N GLU A 15 -3.03 5.09 -7.23
CA GLU A 15 -2.36 6.18 -6.52
C GLU A 15 -3.26 6.78 -5.47
N GLY A 16 -4.54 6.92 -5.78
CA GLY A 16 -5.48 7.42 -4.80
C GLY A 16 -5.63 6.47 -3.61
N LEU A 17 -5.67 5.17 -3.88
CA LEU A 17 -5.76 4.20 -2.81
C LEU A 17 -4.51 4.22 -1.93
N ILE A 18 -3.35 4.34 -2.55
CA ILE A 18 -2.11 4.43 -1.79
C ILE A 18 -2.14 5.67 -0.88
N ALA A 19 -2.57 6.80 -1.43
CA ALA A 19 -2.62 8.01 -0.64
C ALA A 19 -3.58 7.87 0.54
N GLU A 20 -4.73 7.23 0.32
CA GLU A 20 -5.67 7.02 1.41
C GLU A 20 -5.11 6.10 2.47
N LEU A 21 -4.43 5.04 2.05
CA LEU A 21 -3.82 4.13 3.00
C LEU A 21 -2.72 4.83 3.80
N GLU A 22 -1.91 5.63 3.12
CA GLU A 22 -0.86 6.36 3.82
C GLU A 22 -1.44 7.31 4.85
N ALA A 23 -2.52 7.99 4.51
CA ALA A 23 -3.16 8.89 5.45
C ALA A 23 -3.73 8.13 6.64
N LEU A 24 -4.30 6.96 6.38
CA LEU A 24 -4.84 6.14 7.45
C LEU A 24 -3.74 5.69 8.41
N TYR A 25 -2.64 5.21 7.85
CA TYR A 25 -1.54 4.76 8.69
C TYR A 25 -0.89 5.92 9.44
N GLN A 26 -0.84 7.08 8.81
CA GLN A 26 -0.32 8.26 9.48
C GLN A 26 -1.14 8.57 10.73
N ARG A 27 -2.45 8.53 10.60
CA ARG A 27 -3.31 8.76 11.76
C ARG A 27 -3.14 7.68 12.82
N ALA A 28 -2.91 6.45 12.38
CA ALA A 28 -2.67 5.36 13.33
C ALA A 28 -1.39 5.58 14.11
N PHE A 29 -0.33 6.01 13.43
CA PHE A 29 0.92 6.32 14.11
C PHE A 29 0.74 7.45 15.11
N GLU A 30 0.01 8.47 14.73
CA GLU A 30 -0.24 9.59 15.63
C GLU A 30 -1.02 9.13 16.85
N ARG A 31 -1.96 8.24 16.65
CA ARG A 31 -2.74 7.74 17.77
C ARG A 31 -1.89 6.98 18.75
N ILE A 32 -0.95 6.19 18.25
CA ILE A 32 -0.04 5.48 19.15
C ILE A 32 0.74 6.47 19.99
N GLY A 33 1.17 7.56 19.39
CA GLY A 33 1.97 8.55 20.11
C GLY A 33 1.19 9.31 21.16
N THR A 34 -0.14 9.33 21.09
CA THR A 34 -0.94 10.06 22.05
C THR A 34 -1.44 9.20 23.19
N ASP A 35 -1.31 7.88 23.08
CA ASP A 35 -1.77 7.01 24.16
C ASP A 35 -0.71 6.89 25.25
N ALA A 36 -1.17 6.67 26.46
CA ALA A 36 -0.28 6.55 27.60
C ALA A 36 0.26 5.13 27.68
N LEU A 37 1.05 4.77 26.71
CA LEU A 37 1.65 3.45 26.65
C LEU A 37 3.13 3.53 27.02
N GLY A 38 3.67 2.40 27.49
CA GLY A 38 5.09 2.35 27.77
C GLY A 38 5.88 2.37 26.46
N GLU A 39 7.17 2.70 26.59
CA GLU A 39 8.02 2.81 25.41
C GLU A 39 8.11 1.51 24.65
N GLY A 40 8.16 0.37 25.36
CA GLY A 40 8.23 -0.90 24.67
C GLY A 40 6.99 -1.19 23.85
N ALA A 41 5.83 -0.85 24.40
CA ALA A 41 4.58 -1.06 23.66
C ALA A 41 4.49 -0.15 22.45
N VAL A 42 4.91 1.10 22.60
CA VAL A 42 4.90 2.04 21.48
C VAL A 42 5.81 1.55 20.37
N ALA A 43 7.02 1.12 20.73
CA ALA A 43 7.95 0.64 19.72
C ALA A 43 7.42 -0.57 19.00
N ARG A 44 6.82 -1.49 19.74
CA ARG A 44 6.28 -2.70 19.12
C ARG A 44 5.13 -2.39 18.18
N LEU A 45 4.20 -1.56 18.62
CA LEU A 45 3.07 -1.20 17.78
C LEU A 45 3.51 -0.45 16.55
N THR A 46 4.50 0.42 16.69
CA THR A 46 5.04 1.15 15.56
C THR A 46 5.63 0.19 14.53
N GLN A 47 6.38 -0.79 14.98
CA GLN A 47 6.95 -1.77 14.07
C GLN A 47 5.88 -2.59 13.38
N LEU A 48 4.86 -2.99 14.12
CA LEU A 48 3.77 -3.75 13.53
C LEU A 48 3.02 -2.93 12.49
N LEU A 49 2.81 -1.65 12.78
CA LEU A 49 2.16 -0.78 11.80
C LEU A 49 3.02 -0.57 10.56
N LEU A 50 4.32 -0.43 10.74
CA LEU A 50 5.20 -0.29 9.58
C LEU A 50 5.14 -1.50 8.68
N ARG A 51 5.15 -2.69 9.27
CA ARG A 51 5.01 -3.91 8.48
C ARG A 51 3.68 -3.96 7.77
N SER A 52 2.63 -3.62 8.47
CA SER A 52 1.30 -3.61 7.88
C SER A 52 1.22 -2.64 6.73
N ARG A 53 1.80 -1.45 6.92
CA ARG A 53 1.80 -0.44 5.88
C ARG A 53 2.52 -0.94 4.63
N GLU A 54 3.68 -1.54 4.82
CA GLU A 54 4.41 -2.07 3.68
C GLU A 54 3.64 -3.18 2.99
N ALA A 55 3.06 -4.06 3.76
CA ALA A 55 2.29 -5.16 3.18
C ALA A 55 1.07 -4.67 2.42
N ALA A 56 0.48 -3.57 2.87
CA ALA A 56 -0.70 -3.05 2.21
C ALA A 56 -0.35 -2.20 0.98
N ILE A 57 0.72 -1.44 1.05
CA ILE A 57 1.02 -0.46 0.01
C ILE A 57 1.94 -1.01 -1.06
N THR A 58 2.91 -1.82 -0.68
CA THR A 58 3.88 -2.34 -1.64
C THR A 58 3.23 -3.05 -2.83
N PRO A 59 2.26 -3.95 -2.61
CA PRO A 59 1.64 -4.59 -3.76
C PRO A 59 0.98 -3.60 -4.72
N LEU A 60 0.40 -2.54 -4.18
CA LEU A 60 -0.21 -1.53 -5.05
C LEU A 60 0.86 -0.77 -5.83
N GLN A 61 1.97 -0.47 -5.20
CA GLN A 61 3.05 0.22 -5.89
C GLN A 61 3.66 -0.66 -6.97
N GLU A 62 3.85 -1.92 -6.66
CA GLU A 62 4.39 -2.84 -7.64
C GLU A 62 3.46 -2.99 -8.83
N GLU A 63 2.17 -2.98 -8.57
CA GLU A 63 1.20 -3.10 -9.63
C GLU A 63 1.23 -1.89 -10.55
N ILE A 64 1.42 -0.71 -9.99
CA ILE A 64 1.51 0.49 -10.80
C ILE A 64 2.71 0.43 -11.74
N GLU A 65 3.82 -0.09 -11.26
CA GLU A 65 5.04 -0.13 -12.05
C GLU A 65 5.11 -1.33 -12.97
N ALA A 66 4.35 -2.37 -12.66
CA ALA A 66 4.39 -3.58 -13.47
C ALA A 66 3.65 -3.38 -14.78
N PRO A 67 4.08 -4.04 -15.84
CA PRO A 67 3.31 -4.00 -17.08
C PRO A 67 1.94 -4.60 -16.88
N LEU A 68 0.95 -3.97 -17.45
CA LEU A 68 -0.41 -4.46 -17.32
C LEU A 68 -0.63 -5.78 -18.00
N ILE A 69 0.22 -6.11 -18.93
CA ILE A 69 0.10 -7.36 -19.66
C ILE A 69 0.86 -8.48 -19.01
N THR A 70 1.29 -8.30 -17.82
CA THR A 70 2.00 -9.33 -17.09
C THR A 70 1.14 -10.58 -17.01
N ARG A 71 1.76 -11.70 -17.25
CA ARG A 71 1.06 -12.95 -17.16
C ARG A 71 0.72 -13.27 -15.72
N ALA A 72 -0.35 -14.04 -15.58
CA ALA A 72 -0.70 -14.49 -14.26
C ALA A 72 0.43 -15.31 -13.67
N PRO A 73 0.68 -15.19 -12.35
CA PRO A 73 1.81 -15.93 -11.76
C PRO A 73 1.66 -17.38 -11.94
N GLY A 74 0.86 -18.09 -11.92
CA GLY A 74 0.84 -19.53 -12.11
C GLY A 74 0.87 -19.95 -13.54
N GLU A 75 0.89 -19.03 -14.43
CA GLU A 75 0.81 -19.34 -15.83
C GLU A 75 2.09 -20.04 -16.32
N PRO A 76 1.95 -21.14 -16.99
CA PRO A 76 3.15 -21.80 -17.49
C PRO A 76 3.85 -20.92 -18.48
N THR A 77 5.11 -20.80 -18.30
CA THR A 77 5.88 -20.05 -19.23
C THR A 77 6.08 -20.87 -20.46
N PRO A 78 5.87 -20.29 -21.58
CA PRO A 78 6.13 -21.02 -22.82
C PRO A 78 7.55 -21.48 -22.88
#